data_85cc48761ac7e0e76a59f54af92d6182
#
_entry.id   85cc48761ac7e0e76a59f54af92d6182
#
_cell.length_a   1.000
_cell.length_b   1.000
_cell.length_c   1.000
_cell.angle_alpha   90.00
_cell.angle_beta   90.00
_cell.angle_gamma   90.00
#
_symmetry.space_group_name_H-M   'P 1'
#
loop_
_entity.id
_entity.type
_entity.pdbx_description
1 polymer ?
#
loop_
_entity_poly.entity_id
_entity_poly.type
_entity_poly.pdbx_seq_one_letter_code
_entity_poly.pdbx_strand_id
1 'polypeptide(L)'
;RQAAPPPASTLAPLPEQGKTAVFAMYTLSRVHYRALPLDDELSSTIFDSYLKSLDSDRLFLLQADVEEFERHRYRLDDAIRNQALDAPFAMFNRYIERVGERTAHARALLREGFDFEVEERYDYDRTDVAWAASAEELDEIWRKRVKNDWLRLRLAGKRAPDIVDTLDKRYQRYADRIAEIDSEDVFQTFINAYAGAIEPHTSYLAPRSADAFEIQMSLSLEGIGAVLQRDDEYTLIRSVVPGGPADRAGLKPGDRIMAVGQDGEGPMVDVIGWRLDDTVALIRGPKDSTVRLDVVPVQASIDTRPTRMAIVRQRVKLEEQAAKKRVIEVDGDGVGRRIGVIELATFYQDFEARRRGEPDYRSATRDVAKLLAELREEGVDGVVLDLRNNGGGSLDEATELTGLFIDQGPVVQVRNAQGRVDVNRDRRPGRAWDGPLAVLVNRVSASASEIFAAAIQDYGRGLVIGEPTYGKGTVQNLISLDQLSGRDGARHGQLKFTTAQFFRINGGSTQVKGVTPDIQFPVSLDAEDYGEGTYDNALPWMQIDAAKYQAVADLSPLLAPLQARHRIRIAEDEEFRFWQEDIAEYRRQREERSVSLVERERRAE
;
A
#
# COMPACT_ATOMS: atom_id res chain seq x y z
N ARG A 1 28.65 -25.76 19.86
CA ARG A 1 29.09 -24.72 18.91
C ARG A 1 28.24 -24.92 17.66
N GLN A 2 27.12 -24.22 17.58
CA GLN A 2 26.41 -24.04 16.32
C GLN A 2 27.32 -23.20 15.42
N ALA A 3 27.55 -23.66 14.19
CA ALA A 3 28.27 -22.88 13.18
C ALA A 3 27.51 -21.57 12.94
N ALA A 4 28.25 -20.46 12.87
CA ALA A 4 27.70 -19.21 12.39
C ALA A 4 27.08 -19.45 11.01
N PRO A 5 25.92 -18.86 10.70
CA PRO A 5 25.36 -18.94 9.36
C PRO A 5 26.43 -18.48 8.35
N PRO A 6 26.48 -19.08 7.15
CA PRO A 6 27.42 -18.62 6.13
C PRO A 6 27.21 -17.13 5.90
N PRO A 7 28.27 -16.35 5.63
CA PRO A 7 28.12 -14.94 5.33
C PRO A 7 27.17 -14.80 4.15
N ALA A 8 26.14 -13.95 4.30
CA ALA A 8 25.25 -13.61 3.21
C ALA A 8 26.12 -13.19 2.01
N SER A 9 25.81 -13.71 0.83
CA SER A 9 26.52 -13.31 -0.39
C SER A 9 26.38 -11.80 -0.54
N THR A 10 27.49 -11.07 -0.65
CA THR A 10 27.50 -9.63 -0.86
C THR A 10 26.70 -9.29 -2.08
N LEU A 11 25.63 -8.51 -1.93
CA LEU A 11 24.79 -8.06 -3.03
C LEU A 11 25.54 -7.04 -3.88
N ALA A 12 25.41 -7.16 -5.19
CA ALA A 12 26.04 -6.29 -6.17
C ALA A 12 25.02 -5.87 -7.24
N PRO A 13 25.20 -4.69 -7.88
CA PRO A 13 24.33 -4.25 -8.96
C PRO A 13 24.32 -5.23 -10.12
N LEU A 14 23.13 -5.45 -10.69
CA LEU A 14 22.97 -6.18 -11.94
C LEU A 14 23.30 -5.27 -13.15
N PRO A 15 23.80 -5.80 -14.27
CA PRO A 15 24.24 -5.00 -15.43
C PRO A 15 23.18 -4.05 -15.99
N GLU A 16 21.89 -4.47 -15.97
CA GLU A 16 20.76 -3.69 -16.47
C GLU A 16 20.34 -2.54 -15.54
N GLN A 17 20.64 -2.63 -14.24
CA GLN A 17 20.19 -1.66 -13.23
C GLN A 17 20.81 -0.27 -13.43
N GLY A 18 22.06 -0.20 -13.87
CA GLY A 18 22.70 1.07 -14.23
C GLY A 18 21.97 1.80 -15.33
N LYS A 19 21.56 1.09 -16.40
CA LYS A 19 20.76 1.66 -17.50
C LYS A 19 19.38 2.08 -16.99
N THR A 20 18.72 1.26 -16.18
CA THR A 20 17.41 1.56 -15.58
C THR A 20 17.46 2.84 -14.75
N ALA A 21 18.51 3.05 -13.96
CA ALA A 21 18.72 4.26 -13.19
C ALA A 21 18.82 5.51 -14.09
N VAL A 22 19.53 5.41 -15.21
CA VAL A 22 19.63 6.50 -16.21
C VAL A 22 18.28 6.76 -16.88
N PHE A 23 17.49 5.74 -17.20
CA PHE A 23 16.14 5.93 -17.75
C PHE A 23 15.21 6.62 -16.74
N ALA A 24 15.26 6.23 -15.48
CA ALA A 24 14.52 6.89 -14.42
C ALA A 24 14.95 8.37 -14.28
N MET A 25 16.25 8.64 -14.22
CA MET A 25 16.81 10.01 -14.19
C MET A 25 16.31 10.84 -15.37
N TYR A 26 16.44 10.32 -16.60
CA TYR A 26 16.02 11.04 -17.81
C TYR A 26 14.53 11.40 -17.77
N THR A 27 13.69 10.47 -17.32
CA THR A 27 12.25 10.67 -17.24
C THR A 27 11.91 11.69 -16.15
N LEU A 28 12.46 11.52 -14.94
CA LEU A 28 12.15 12.38 -13.80
C LEU A 28 12.66 13.80 -13.98
N SER A 29 13.84 13.99 -14.54
CA SER A 29 14.41 15.34 -14.75
C SER A 29 13.73 16.13 -15.88
N ARG A 30 12.94 15.51 -16.76
CA ARG A 30 12.34 16.17 -17.94
C ARG A 30 10.83 16.14 -18.00
N VAL A 31 10.21 15.09 -17.49
CA VAL A 31 8.78 14.82 -17.68
C VAL A 31 7.99 14.92 -16.37
N HIS A 32 8.67 14.79 -15.23
CA HIS A 32 8.04 14.96 -13.93
C HIS A 32 7.48 16.38 -13.74
N TYR A 33 6.41 16.53 -12.98
CA TYR A 33 5.77 17.82 -12.71
C TYR A 33 6.74 18.87 -12.13
N ARG A 34 7.62 18.47 -11.20
CA ARG A 34 8.66 19.35 -10.63
C ARG A 34 9.93 19.41 -11.48
N ALA A 35 10.22 18.37 -12.28
CA ALA A 35 11.38 18.28 -13.18
C ALA A 35 12.69 18.81 -12.53
N LEU A 36 13.01 18.37 -11.32
CA LEU A 36 14.21 18.80 -10.60
C LEU A 36 15.48 18.27 -11.29
N PRO A 37 16.55 19.06 -11.38
CA PRO A 37 17.84 18.56 -11.83
C PRO A 37 18.39 17.56 -10.80
N LEU A 38 19.03 16.51 -11.28
CA LEU A 38 19.74 15.58 -10.42
C LEU A 38 21.16 16.14 -10.20
N ASP A 39 21.39 16.82 -9.08
CA ASP A 39 22.61 17.50 -8.69
C ASP A 39 23.00 17.16 -7.24
N ASP A 40 24.07 17.81 -6.71
CA ASP A 40 24.57 17.58 -5.36
C ASP A 40 23.51 17.83 -4.28
N GLU A 41 22.62 18.83 -4.46
CA GLU A 41 21.55 19.13 -3.49
C GLU A 41 20.53 17.98 -3.43
N LEU A 42 20.07 17.54 -4.62
CA LEU A 42 19.18 16.39 -4.68
C LEU A 42 19.88 15.10 -4.25
N SER A 43 21.18 14.93 -4.54
CA SER A 43 21.98 13.80 -4.05
C SER A 43 22.00 13.74 -2.54
N SER A 44 22.15 14.87 -1.83
CA SER A 44 22.06 14.92 -0.37
C SER A 44 20.69 14.49 0.15
N THR A 45 19.61 14.93 -0.50
CA THR A 45 18.24 14.53 -0.14
C THR A 45 18.01 13.04 -0.38
N ILE A 46 18.54 12.49 -1.48
CA ILE A 46 18.50 11.05 -1.78
C ILE A 46 19.23 10.26 -0.70
N PHE A 47 20.41 10.75 -0.26
CA PHE A 47 21.19 10.11 0.78
C PHE A 47 20.40 9.98 2.09
N ASP A 48 19.78 11.08 2.56
CA ASP A 48 18.98 11.08 3.79
C ASP A 48 17.75 10.18 3.66
N SER A 49 17.06 10.22 2.51
CA SER A 49 15.92 9.36 2.21
C SER A 49 16.31 7.89 2.17
N TYR A 50 17.48 7.58 1.61
CA TYR A 50 17.99 6.21 1.54
C TYR A 50 18.35 5.67 2.92
N LEU A 51 19.06 6.44 3.74
CA LEU A 51 19.35 6.07 5.13
C LEU A 51 18.07 5.83 5.93
N LYS A 52 17.08 6.71 5.79
CA LYS A 52 15.78 6.56 6.42
C LYS A 52 15.06 5.28 5.96
N SER A 53 15.20 4.89 4.69
CA SER A 53 14.61 3.66 4.17
C SER A 53 15.29 2.39 4.69
N LEU A 54 16.59 2.47 5.04
CA LEU A 54 17.33 1.36 5.63
C LEU A 54 17.02 1.19 7.12
N ASP A 55 17.08 2.26 7.90
CA ASP A 55 17.00 2.21 9.37
C ASP A 55 16.30 3.45 9.94
N SER A 56 14.98 3.56 9.73
CA SER A 56 14.16 4.70 10.18
C SER A 56 14.22 4.91 11.70
N ASP A 57 14.25 3.81 12.46
CA ASP A 57 14.19 3.83 13.92
C ASP A 57 15.57 3.86 14.57
N ARG A 58 16.64 3.90 13.77
CA ARG A 58 18.06 3.94 14.23
C ARG A 58 18.38 2.79 15.20
N LEU A 59 18.01 1.58 14.79
CA LEU A 59 18.12 0.36 15.59
C LEU A 59 19.23 -0.58 15.13
N PHE A 60 19.83 -0.33 13.97
CA PHE A 60 20.80 -1.24 13.36
C PHE A 60 22.15 -0.58 13.10
N LEU A 61 22.15 0.55 12.40
CA LEU A 61 23.38 1.25 12.04
C LEU A 61 23.99 2.00 13.25
N LEU A 62 25.31 2.08 13.26
CA LEU A 62 26.06 2.91 14.21
C LEU A 62 26.36 4.29 13.61
N GLN A 63 26.62 5.28 14.46
CA GLN A 63 27.09 6.59 14.03
C GLN A 63 28.33 6.49 13.11
N ALA A 64 29.26 5.58 13.40
CA ALA A 64 30.45 5.34 12.58
C ALA A 64 30.12 4.80 11.18
N ASP A 65 29.07 3.98 11.02
CA ASP A 65 28.61 3.50 9.71
C ASP A 65 28.09 4.68 8.89
N VAL A 66 27.29 5.57 9.50
CA VAL A 66 26.73 6.75 8.83
C VAL A 66 27.85 7.73 8.45
N GLU A 67 28.83 7.96 9.32
CA GLU A 67 30.02 8.78 9.02
C GLU A 67 30.84 8.21 7.86
N GLU A 68 30.96 6.89 7.78
CA GLU A 68 31.60 6.24 6.63
C GLU A 68 30.82 6.50 5.33
N PHE A 69 29.48 6.50 5.40
CA PHE A 69 28.61 6.72 4.24
C PHE A 69 28.60 8.19 3.77
N GLU A 70 28.91 9.17 4.63
CA GLU A 70 28.90 10.60 4.30
C GLU A 70 29.74 10.96 3.08
N ARG A 71 30.79 10.19 2.78
CA ARG A 71 31.57 10.35 1.53
C ARG A 71 30.77 10.21 0.24
N HIS A 72 29.58 9.61 0.32
CA HIS A 72 28.68 9.38 -0.83
C HIS A 72 27.56 10.40 -0.93
N ARG A 73 27.34 11.26 0.09
CA ARG A 73 26.22 12.21 0.19
C ARG A 73 26.03 13.04 -1.09
N TYR A 74 27.11 13.57 -1.64
CA TYR A 74 27.09 14.43 -2.84
C TYR A 74 27.59 13.70 -4.10
N ARG A 75 27.41 12.38 -4.17
CA ARG A 75 27.89 11.54 -5.29
C ARG A 75 26.87 10.50 -5.75
N LEU A 76 25.69 10.48 -5.18
CA LEU A 76 24.65 9.53 -5.59
C LEU A 76 24.05 9.92 -6.95
N ASP A 77 24.02 11.21 -7.27
CA ASP A 77 23.68 11.72 -8.59
C ASP A 77 24.68 11.26 -9.65
N ASP A 78 25.98 11.36 -9.36
CA ASP A 78 27.05 10.85 -10.21
C ASP A 78 26.99 9.32 -10.36
N ALA A 79 26.68 8.60 -9.28
CA ALA A 79 26.48 7.14 -9.34
C ALA A 79 25.38 6.75 -10.32
N ILE A 80 24.24 7.46 -10.32
CA ILE A 80 23.13 7.26 -11.25
C ILE A 80 23.57 7.61 -12.68
N ARG A 81 24.17 8.78 -12.91
CA ARG A 81 24.61 9.24 -14.24
C ARG A 81 25.63 8.32 -14.89
N ASN A 82 26.57 7.83 -14.09
CA ASN A 82 27.67 7.00 -14.54
C ASN A 82 27.36 5.49 -14.49
N GLN A 83 26.15 5.11 -14.09
CA GLN A 83 25.72 3.71 -13.95
C GLN A 83 26.59 2.92 -12.94
N ALA A 84 27.15 3.60 -11.95
CA ALA A 84 28.09 3.05 -10.96
C ALA A 84 27.39 2.94 -9.59
N LEU A 85 26.58 1.91 -9.39
CA LEU A 85 25.68 1.76 -8.24
C LEU A 85 26.34 1.05 -7.03
N ASP A 86 27.67 0.92 -6.99
CA ASP A 86 28.37 0.20 -5.92
C ASP A 86 28.15 0.84 -4.53
N ALA A 87 28.07 2.19 -4.47
CA ALA A 87 27.91 2.91 -3.21
C ALA A 87 26.60 2.57 -2.49
N PRO A 88 25.40 2.69 -3.09
CA PRO A 88 24.15 2.30 -2.43
C PRO A 88 24.11 0.81 -2.07
N PHE A 89 24.71 -0.07 -2.87
CA PHE A 89 24.80 -1.49 -2.54
C PHE A 89 25.74 -1.73 -1.34
N ALA A 90 26.86 -1.02 -1.23
CA ALA A 90 27.75 -1.11 -0.07
C ALA A 90 27.06 -0.67 1.22
N MET A 91 26.29 0.43 1.18
CA MET A 91 25.48 0.90 2.31
C MET A 91 24.44 -0.15 2.72
N PHE A 92 23.75 -0.75 1.75
CA PHE A 92 22.76 -1.80 2.03
C PHE A 92 23.39 -3.07 2.62
N ASN A 93 24.52 -3.51 2.08
CA ASN A 93 25.25 -4.67 2.61
C ASN A 93 25.66 -4.45 4.06
N ARG A 94 26.13 -3.25 4.41
CA ARG A 94 26.43 -2.89 5.80
C ARG A 94 25.20 -2.98 6.70
N TYR A 95 24.05 -2.52 6.23
CA TYR A 95 22.78 -2.68 6.94
C TYR A 95 22.43 -4.16 7.17
N ILE A 96 22.58 -5.03 6.16
CA ILE A 96 22.36 -6.49 6.31
C ILE A 96 23.27 -7.07 7.39
N GLU A 97 24.56 -6.72 7.39
CA GLU A 97 25.51 -7.16 8.43
C GLU A 97 25.02 -6.78 9.83
N ARG A 98 24.65 -5.51 10.01
CA ARG A 98 24.14 -5.00 11.29
C ARG A 98 22.86 -5.67 11.73
N VAL A 99 21.93 -5.96 10.82
CA VAL A 99 20.73 -6.73 11.14
C VAL A 99 21.08 -8.13 11.63
N GLY A 100 22.03 -8.81 10.98
CA GLY A 100 22.51 -10.12 11.42
C GLY A 100 23.09 -10.08 12.84
N GLU A 101 23.95 -9.10 13.14
CA GLU A 101 24.51 -8.89 14.49
C GLU A 101 23.42 -8.65 15.54
N ARG A 102 22.46 -7.76 15.24
CA ARG A 102 21.41 -7.37 16.20
C ARG A 102 20.43 -8.51 16.47
N THR A 103 20.03 -9.26 15.45
CA THR A 103 19.14 -10.42 15.62
C THR A 103 19.83 -11.56 16.39
N ALA A 104 21.13 -11.79 16.16
CA ALA A 104 21.90 -12.76 16.93
C ALA A 104 22.02 -12.34 18.40
N HIS A 105 22.27 -11.05 18.67
CA HIS A 105 22.32 -10.49 20.02
C HIS A 105 20.97 -10.62 20.74
N ALA A 106 19.88 -10.24 20.08
CA ALA A 106 18.53 -10.39 20.63
C ALA A 106 18.20 -11.84 21.05
N ARG A 107 18.55 -12.81 20.21
CA ARG A 107 18.35 -14.23 20.50
C ARG A 107 19.26 -14.74 21.64
N ALA A 108 20.44 -14.16 21.81
CA ALA A 108 21.29 -14.46 22.97
C ALA A 108 20.66 -13.99 24.27
N LEU A 109 20.13 -12.76 24.32
CA LEU A 109 19.44 -12.18 25.48
C LEU A 109 18.24 -12.99 25.95
N LEU A 110 17.53 -13.69 25.05
CA LEU A 110 16.40 -14.56 25.43
C LEU A 110 16.82 -15.76 26.30
N ARG A 111 18.09 -16.18 26.24
CA ARG A 111 18.59 -17.30 27.04
C ARG A 111 18.97 -16.88 28.44
N GLU A 112 19.31 -15.60 28.65
CA GLU A 112 19.69 -15.02 29.92
C GLU A 112 18.48 -14.64 30.76
N GLY A 113 17.37 -14.24 30.10
CA GLY A 113 16.16 -13.75 30.74
C GLY A 113 16.30 -12.32 31.25
N PHE A 114 15.25 -11.84 31.94
CA PHE A 114 15.18 -10.44 32.37
C PHE A 114 14.63 -10.35 33.79
N ASP A 115 15.14 -9.36 34.54
CA ASP A 115 14.59 -8.90 35.81
C ASP A 115 13.58 -7.77 35.54
N PHE A 116 12.32 -7.95 35.89
CA PHE A 116 11.23 -7.00 35.67
C PHE A 116 10.91 -6.11 36.87
N GLU A 117 11.74 -6.17 37.92
CA GLU A 117 11.66 -5.28 39.09
C GLU A 117 12.59 -4.07 38.97
N VAL A 118 13.53 -4.10 38.01
CA VAL A 118 14.47 -3.01 37.76
C VAL A 118 13.75 -1.82 37.14
N GLU A 119 13.84 -0.66 37.80
CA GLU A 119 13.24 0.60 37.34
C GLU A 119 13.99 1.14 36.11
N GLU A 120 13.44 0.88 34.93
CA GLU A 120 13.96 1.35 33.64
C GLU A 120 12.83 1.52 32.64
N ARG A 121 13.08 2.34 31.61
CA ARG A 121 12.13 2.61 30.53
C ARG A 121 12.75 2.28 29.18
N TYR A 122 11.90 1.96 28.21
CA TYR A 122 12.27 1.77 26.81
C TYR A 122 11.60 2.84 25.94
N ASP A 123 12.45 3.64 25.27
CA ASP A 123 12.04 4.63 24.29
C ASP A 123 11.85 3.92 22.94
N TYR A 124 10.60 3.74 22.53
CA TYR A 124 10.28 3.00 21.31
C TYR A 124 10.16 3.90 20.07
N ASP A 125 9.89 5.20 20.23
CA ASP A 125 9.99 6.18 19.17
C ASP A 125 11.42 6.73 19.11
N ARG A 126 12.14 6.29 18.08
CA ARG A 126 13.55 6.62 17.90
C ARG A 126 13.86 7.38 16.60
N THR A 127 12.84 7.82 15.88
CA THR A 127 12.98 8.45 14.57
C THR A 127 13.88 9.70 14.59
N ASP A 128 13.83 10.49 15.67
CA ASP A 128 14.57 11.75 15.82
C ASP A 128 15.76 11.67 16.79
N VAL A 129 16.12 10.47 17.30
CA VAL A 129 17.24 10.29 18.24
C VAL A 129 18.55 10.18 17.46
N ALA A 130 19.70 10.53 18.07
CA ALA A 130 21.00 10.30 17.45
C ALA A 130 21.26 8.81 17.19
N TRP A 131 22.09 8.51 16.19
CA TRP A 131 22.59 7.14 15.97
C TRP A 131 23.43 6.70 17.18
N ALA A 132 23.38 5.43 17.54
CA ALA A 132 24.17 4.89 18.62
C ALA A 132 25.67 5.10 18.33
N ALA A 133 26.39 5.68 19.30
CA ALA A 133 27.82 6.00 19.14
C ALA A 133 28.70 4.74 19.20
N SER A 134 28.25 3.68 19.85
CA SER A 134 29.02 2.45 20.00
C SER A 134 28.14 1.19 19.94
N ALA A 135 28.77 0.03 19.78
CA ALA A 135 28.09 -1.25 19.83
C ALA A 135 27.44 -1.52 21.19
N GLU A 136 28.10 -1.09 22.28
CA GLU A 136 27.60 -1.25 23.65
C GLU A 136 26.32 -0.44 23.89
N GLU A 137 26.27 0.79 23.36
CA GLU A 137 25.05 1.61 23.43
C GLU A 137 23.90 0.94 22.66
N LEU A 138 24.19 0.43 21.46
CA LEU A 138 23.19 -0.25 20.64
C LEU A 138 22.76 -1.59 21.29
N ASP A 139 23.67 -2.30 21.96
CA ASP A 139 23.37 -3.51 22.73
C ASP A 139 22.38 -3.21 23.87
N GLU A 140 22.56 -2.09 24.57
CA GLU A 140 21.66 -1.66 25.65
C GLU A 140 20.26 -1.28 25.10
N ILE A 141 20.19 -0.60 23.97
CA ILE A 141 18.93 -0.30 23.28
C ILE A 141 18.20 -1.60 22.94
N TRP A 142 18.90 -2.58 22.37
CA TRP A 142 18.34 -3.88 22.03
C TRP A 142 17.97 -4.71 23.25
N ARG A 143 18.73 -4.65 24.33
CA ARG A 143 18.38 -5.30 25.59
C ARG A 143 17.01 -4.82 26.11
N LYS A 144 16.79 -3.49 26.14
CA LYS A 144 15.51 -2.91 26.55
C LYS A 144 14.39 -3.27 25.58
N ARG A 145 14.65 -3.29 24.28
CA ARG A 145 13.67 -3.72 23.27
C ARG A 145 13.22 -5.17 23.47
N VAL A 146 14.16 -6.09 23.62
CA VAL A 146 13.87 -7.50 23.85
C VAL A 146 13.15 -7.73 25.18
N LYS A 147 13.56 -7.00 26.24
CA LYS A 147 12.87 -7.01 27.54
C LYS A 147 11.42 -6.53 27.40
N ASN A 148 11.16 -5.47 26.65
CA ASN A 148 9.81 -4.99 26.36
C ASN A 148 8.98 -6.03 25.58
N ASP A 149 9.55 -6.64 24.54
CA ASP A 149 8.86 -7.68 23.77
C ASP A 149 8.50 -8.89 24.66
N TRP A 150 9.41 -9.27 25.55
CA TRP A 150 9.15 -10.32 26.55
C TRP A 150 8.02 -9.93 27.52
N LEU A 151 8.12 -8.71 28.10
CA LEU A 151 7.14 -8.21 29.06
C LEU A 151 5.74 -8.17 28.45
N ARG A 152 5.58 -7.71 27.21
CA ARG A 152 4.30 -7.70 26.49
C ARG A 152 3.67 -9.10 26.40
N LEU A 153 4.45 -10.13 26.09
CA LEU A 153 3.96 -11.50 26.01
C LEU A 153 3.62 -12.08 27.40
N ARG A 154 4.39 -11.71 28.43
CA ARG A 154 4.14 -12.09 29.83
C ARG A 154 2.85 -11.45 30.35
N LEU A 155 2.60 -10.17 30.04
CA LEU A 155 1.36 -9.48 30.38
C LEU A 155 0.15 -10.09 29.66
N ALA A 156 0.34 -10.61 28.45
CA ALA A 156 -0.65 -11.39 27.71
C ALA A 156 -0.84 -12.83 28.25
N GLY A 157 -0.23 -13.19 29.40
CA GLY A 157 -0.42 -14.48 30.07
C GLY A 157 0.44 -15.63 29.54
N LYS A 158 1.41 -15.40 28.65
CA LYS A 158 2.30 -16.46 28.17
C LYS A 158 3.33 -16.85 29.22
N ARG A 159 3.69 -18.13 29.29
CA ARG A 159 4.74 -18.65 30.18
C ARG A 159 6.13 -18.41 29.57
N ALA A 160 7.16 -18.32 30.40
CA ALA A 160 8.52 -18.02 29.98
C ALA A 160 9.05 -18.93 28.84
N PRO A 161 8.90 -20.26 28.84
CA PRO A 161 9.34 -21.10 27.72
C PRO A 161 8.62 -20.77 26.39
N ASP A 162 7.31 -20.48 26.46
CA ASP A 162 6.50 -20.15 25.29
C ASP A 162 6.87 -18.74 24.73
N ILE A 163 7.30 -17.83 25.62
CA ILE A 163 7.81 -16.50 25.26
C ILE A 163 9.13 -16.63 24.52
N VAL A 164 10.08 -17.40 25.07
CA VAL A 164 11.39 -17.63 24.44
C VAL A 164 11.21 -18.20 23.03
N ASP A 165 10.44 -19.28 22.89
CA ASP A 165 10.18 -19.90 21.58
C ASP A 165 9.53 -18.90 20.59
N THR A 166 8.54 -18.14 21.07
CA THR A 166 7.85 -17.12 20.23
C THR A 166 8.80 -16.03 19.75
N LEU A 167 9.65 -15.50 20.63
CA LEU A 167 10.56 -14.40 20.29
C LEU A 167 11.77 -14.89 19.49
N ASP A 168 12.33 -16.07 19.81
CA ASP A 168 13.41 -16.66 19.02
C ASP A 168 12.98 -16.85 17.57
N LYS A 169 11.80 -17.45 17.34
CA LYS A 169 11.22 -17.59 16.01
C LYS A 169 10.93 -16.23 15.34
N ARG A 170 10.51 -15.21 16.09
CA ARG A 170 10.28 -13.86 15.55
C ARG A 170 11.57 -13.22 15.03
N TYR A 171 12.65 -13.25 15.84
CA TYR A 171 13.94 -12.68 15.45
C TYR A 171 14.61 -13.50 14.35
N GLN A 172 14.46 -14.82 14.37
CA GLN A 172 14.94 -15.66 13.26
C GLN A 172 14.25 -15.30 11.94
N ARG A 173 12.91 -15.25 11.93
CA ARG A 173 12.16 -14.86 10.71
C ARG A 173 12.51 -13.46 10.21
N TYR A 174 12.88 -12.55 11.12
CA TYR A 174 13.37 -11.23 10.71
C TYR A 174 14.71 -11.36 9.97
N ALA A 175 15.66 -12.11 10.52
CA ALA A 175 16.94 -12.37 9.87
C ALA A 175 16.77 -13.10 8.51
N ASP A 176 15.88 -14.09 8.45
CA ASP A 176 15.60 -14.85 7.23
C ASP A 176 15.05 -13.95 6.12
N ARG A 177 14.11 -13.04 6.43
CA ARG A 177 13.60 -12.07 5.46
C ARG A 177 14.66 -11.12 4.92
N ILE A 178 15.61 -10.71 5.75
CA ILE A 178 16.74 -9.88 5.29
C ILE A 178 17.70 -10.71 4.42
N ALA A 179 17.90 -11.98 4.74
CA ALA A 179 18.73 -12.88 3.91
C ALA A 179 18.08 -13.21 2.55
N GLU A 180 16.77 -13.04 2.41
CA GLU A 180 16.03 -13.22 1.16
C GLU A 180 16.10 -12.02 0.22
N ILE A 181 16.58 -10.86 0.67
CA ILE A 181 16.73 -9.65 -0.16
C ILE A 181 17.70 -9.93 -1.30
N ASP A 182 17.33 -9.53 -2.50
CA ASP A 182 18.15 -9.66 -3.70
C ASP A 182 18.57 -8.29 -4.27
N SER A 183 19.34 -8.30 -5.34
CA SER A 183 19.84 -7.08 -5.98
C SER A 183 18.72 -6.22 -6.59
N GLU A 184 17.58 -6.81 -6.96
CA GLU A 184 16.42 -6.06 -7.46
C GLU A 184 15.76 -5.26 -6.32
N ASP A 185 15.66 -5.85 -5.12
CA ASP A 185 15.09 -5.19 -3.94
C ASP A 185 15.96 -3.99 -3.50
N VAL A 186 17.30 -4.16 -3.47
CA VAL A 186 18.25 -3.09 -3.15
C VAL A 186 18.14 -1.95 -4.14
N PHE A 187 18.14 -2.28 -5.43
CA PHE A 187 18.01 -1.30 -6.49
C PHE A 187 16.69 -0.54 -6.41
N GLN A 188 15.57 -1.25 -6.23
CA GLN A 188 14.25 -0.62 -6.08
C GLN A 188 14.22 0.33 -4.87
N THR A 189 14.80 -0.07 -3.72
CA THR A 189 14.88 0.78 -2.53
C THR A 189 15.67 2.05 -2.80
N PHE A 190 16.81 1.96 -3.47
CA PHE A 190 17.65 3.10 -3.80
C PHE A 190 16.96 4.05 -4.80
N ILE A 191 16.41 3.52 -5.90
CA ILE A 191 15.72 4.36 -6.90
C ILE A 191 14.45 4.97 -6.30
N ASN A 192 13.80 4.30 -5.35
CA ASN A 192 12.68 4.90 -4.63
C ASN A 192 13.09 5.99 -3.65
N ALA A 193 14.29 5.94 -3.08
CA ALA A 193 14.84 7.07 -2.34
C ALA A 193 15.06 8.29 -3.24
N TYR A 194 15.54 8.09 -4.48
CA TYR A 194 15.64 9.15 -5.49
C TYR A 194 14.25 9.68 -5.90
N ALA A 195 13.34 8.81 -6.28
CA ALA A 195 11.99 9.19 -6.71
C ALA A 195 11.23 9.94 -5.62
N GLY A 196 11.26 9.42 -4.39
CA GLY A 196 10.64 10.01 -3.21
C GLY A 196 11.26 11.34 -2.78
N ALA A 197 12.54 11.56 -3.04
CA ALA A 197 13.20 12.85 -2.78
C ALA A 197 12.64 13.99 -3.66
N ILE A 198 12.09 13.67 -4.83
CA ILE A 198 11.47 14.65 -5.71
C ILE A 198 10.05 14.98 -5.24
N GLU A 199 9.24 13.94 -4.97
CA GLU A 199 7.83 14.09 -4.61
C GLU A 199 7.29 12.76 -4.04
N PRO A 200 6.38 12.80 -3.02
CA PRO A 200 6.01 11.61 -2.24
C PRO A 200 5.33 10.48 -3.03
N HIS A 201 4.70 10.79 -4.16
CA HIS A 201 3.92 9.84 -4.95
C HIS A 201 4.64 9.33 -6.19
N THR A 202 5.89 9.73 -6.36
CA THR A 202 6.77 9.25 -7.42
C THR A 202 7.53 8.02 -6.94
N SER A 203 7.47 6.93 -7.71
CA SER A 203 8.09 5.66 -7.36
C SER A 203 8.51 4.85 -8.58
N TYR A 204 9.56 4.09 -8.41
CA TYR A 204 9.98 3.04 -9.32
C TYR A 204 9.37 1.71 -8.87
N LEU A 205 8.84 0.97 -9.81
CA LEU A 205 8.33 -0.38 -9.66
C LEU A 205 9.25 -1.32 -10.42
N ALA A 206 10.02 -2.13 -9.71
CA ALA A 206 10.78 -3.21 -10.30
C ALA A 206 9.84 -4.16 -11.07
N PRO A 207 10.33 -4.97 -12.01
CA PRO A 207 9.46 -5.80 -12.85
C PRO A 207 8.40 -6.59 -12.10
N ARG A 208 8.75 -7.22 -10.97
CA ARG A 208 7.80 -7.96 -10.12
C ARG A 208 6.75 -7.04 -9.48
N SER A 209 7.19 -5.88 -8.99
CA SER A 209 6.29 -4.88 -8.37
C SER A 209 5.34 -4.26 -9.39
N ALA A 210 5.80 -4.07 -10.63
CA ALA A 210 4.98 -3.58 -11.74
C ALA A 210 3.87 -4.58 -12.10
N ASP A 211 4.21 -5.87 -12.21
CA ASP A 211 3.23 -6.94 -12.46
C ASP A 211 2.18 -7.02 -11.34
N ALA A 212 2.60 -6.90 -10.08
CA ALA A 212 1.68 -6.89 -8.93
C ALA A 212 0.74 -5.68 -8.94
N PHE A 213 1.25 -4.50 -9.28
CA PHE A 213 0.45 -3.28 -9.41
C PHE A 213 -0.60 -3.40 -10.53
N GLU A 214 -0.22 -3.96 -11.67
CA GLU A 214 -1.15 -4.19 -12.79
C GLU A 214 -2.30 -5.12 -12.39
N ILE A 215 -2.01 -6.23 -11.69
CA ILE A 215 -3.01 -7.16 -11.18
C ILE A 215 -3.96 -6.46 -10.21
N GLN A 216 -3.43 -5.65 -9.30
CA GLN A 216 -4.24 -4.90 -8.34
C GLN A 216 -5.18 -3.91 -9.03
N MET A 217 -4.71 -3.23 -10.07
CA MET A 217 -5.52 -2.26 -10.81
C MET A 217 -6.53 -2.91 -11.75
N SER A 218 -6.17 -4.02 -12.39
CA SER A 218 -7.05 -4.72 -13.33
C SER A 218 -8.06 -5.65 -12.64
N LEU A 219 -7.87 -5.97 -11.36
CA LEU A 219 -8.56 -7.04 -10.64
C LEU A 219 -8.62 -8.35 -11.46
N SER A 220 -7.57 -8.61 -12.20
CA SER A 220 -7.42 -9.83 -13.00
C SER A 220 -5.96 -10.27 -13.04
N LEU A 221 -5.75 -11.57 -13.14
CA LEU A 221 -4.42 -12.13 -13.31
C LEU A 221 -4.44 -13.24 -14.36
N GLU A 222 -3.34 -13.42 -15.06
CA GLU A 222 -3.12 -14.59 -15.90
C GLU A 222 -2.35 -15.65 -15.10
N GLY A 223 -3.00 -16.78 -14.86
CA GLY A 223 -2.45 -17.82 -14.00
C GLY A 223 -3.45 -18.92 -13.66
N ILE A 224 -3.24 -19.56 -12.53
CA ILE A 224 -4.07 -20.69 -12.09
C ILE A 224 -5.24 -20.31 -11.19
N GLY A 225 -5.29 -19.11 -10.64
CA GLY A 225 -6.36 -18.68 -9.73
C GLY A 225 -6.23 -19.31 -8.33
N ALA A 226 -5.05 -19.25 -7.76
CA ALA A 226 -4.78 -19.64 -6.38
C ALA A 226 -4.08 -18.50 -5.63
N VAL A 227 -4.44 -18.33 -4.36
CA VAL A 227 -3.70 -17.49 -3.42
C VAL A 227 -2.70 -18.39 -2.71
N LEU A 228 -1.44 -18.00 -2.75
CA LEU A 228 -0.34 -18.75 -2.17
C LEU A 228 0.16 -18.06 -0.90
N GLN A 229 0.68 -18.85 0.02
CA GLN A 229 1.39 -18.35 1.20
C GLN A 229 2.60 -19.24 1.49
N ARG A 230 3.59 -18.67 2.17
CA ARG A 230 4.72 -19.45 2.69
C ARG A 230 4.39 -19.97 4.08
N ASP A 231 4.75 -21.24 4.33
CA ASP A 231 4.74 -21.88 5.63
C ASP A 231 6.07 -22.66 5.79
N ASP A 232 6.94 -22.12 6.64
CA ASP A 232 8.35 -22.53 6.78
C ASP A 232 9.07 -22.56 5.40
N GLU A 233 9.47 -23.70 4.91
CA GLU A 233 10.16 -23.88 3.62
C GLU A 233 9.22 -24.21 2.45
N TYR A 234 7.90 -24.33 2.71
CA TYR A 234 6.94 -24.76 1.69
C TYR A 234 6.05 -23.61 1.21
N THR A 235 5.70 -23.65 -0.07
CA THR A 235 4.64 -22.82 -0.63
C THR A 235 3.31 -23.58 -0.55
N LEU A 236 2.34 -23.02 0.19
CA LEU A 236 1.00 -23.60 0.36
C LEU A 236 -0.04 -22.88 -0.50
N ILE A 237 -1.06 -23.64 -0.89
CA ILE A 237 -2.33 -23.07 -1.39
C ILE A 237 -3.10 -22.54 -0.19
N ARG A 238 -3.30 -21.21 -0.08
CA ARG A 238 -4.13 -20.60 0.94
C ARG A 238 -5.62 -20.67 0.58
N SER A 239 -5.93 -20.35 -0.66
CA SER A 239 -7.28 -20.45 -1.22
C SER A 239 -7.23 -20.59 -2.74
N VAL A 240 -8.30 -21.09 -3.33
CA VAL A 240 -8.49 -21.15 -4.78
C VAL A 240 -9.70 -20.32 -5.19
N VAL A 241 -9.61 -19.68 -6.36
CA VAL A 241 -10.75 -18.95 -6.92
C VAL A 241 -11.79 -19.96 -7.40
N PRO A 242 -13.02 -19.91 -6.89
CA PRO A 242 -14.08 -20.85 -7.29
C PRO A 242 -14.28 -20.86 -8.81
N GLY A 243 -14.33 -22.06 -9.40
CA GLY A 243 -14.43 -22.25 -10.85
C GLY A 243 -13.16 -21.84 -11.64
N GLY A 244 -12.09 -21.45 -10.98
CA GLY A 244 -10.79 -21.13 -11.59
C GLY A 244 -10.02 -22.39 -12.04
N PRO A 245 -8.90 -22.21 -12.77
CA PRO A 245 -8.09 -23.34 -13.24
C PRO A 245 -7.60 -24.26 -12.12
N ALA A 246 -7.14 -23.69 -10.98
CA ALA A 246 -6.68 -24.45 -9.82
C ALA A 246 -7.79 -25.26 -9.17
N ASP A 247 -8.98 -24.66 -9.02
CA ASP A 247 -10.16 -25.32 -8.46
C ASP A 247 -10.60 -26.49 -9.35
N ARG A 248 -10.69 -26.27 -10.66
CA ARG A 248 -11.03 -27.33 -11.63
C ARG A 248 -9.99 -28.44 -11.68
N ALA A 249 -8.72 -28.14 -11.41
CA ALA A 249 -7.64 -29.14 -11.30
C ALA A 249 -7.70 -29.92 -9.99
N GLY A 250 -8.52 -29.49 -9.01
CA GLY A 250 -8.70 -30.17 -7.73
C GLY A 250 -7.70 -29.75 -6.63
N LEU A 251 -6.99 -28.63 -6.81
CA LEU A 251 -6.16 -28.04 -5.76
C LEU A 251 -7.02 -27.57 -4.59
N LYS A 252 -6.51 -27.75 -3.38
CA LYS A 252 -7.24 -27.41 -2.14
C LYS A 252 -6.41 -26.54 -1.22
N PRO A 253 -7.05 -25.72 -0.36
CA PRO A 253 -6.35 -25.03 0.71
C PRO A 253 -5.55 -26.00 1.58
N GLY A 254 -4.28 -25.65 1.86
CA GLY A 254 -3.32 -26.45 2.61
C GLY A 254 -2.44 -27.38 1.78
N ASP A 255 -2.72 -27.58 0.50
CA ASP A 255 -1.86 -28.36 -0.39
C ASP A 255 -0.51 -27.65 -0.55
N ARG A 256 0.59 -28.45 -0.56
CA ARG A 256 1.99 -27.98 -0.65
C ARG A 256 2.52 -28.15 -2.06
N ILE A 257 3.09 -27.10 -2.62
CA ILE A 257 3.76 -27.13 -3.93
C ILE A 257 5.23 -27.45 -3.71
N MET A 258 5.70 -28.55 -4.29
CA MET A 258 7.07 -29.03 -4.16
C MET A 258 7.94 -28.63 -5.35
N ALA A 259 7.36 -28.66 -6.55
CA ALA A 259 8.08 -28.31 -7.77
C ALA A 259 7.13 -27.71 -8.83
N VAL A 260 7.68 -26.89 -9.71
CA VAL A 260 6.98 -26.22 -10.80
C VAL A 260 7.68 -26.50 -12.12
N GLY A 261 6.91 -26.84 -13.15
CA GLY A 261 7.41 -27.04 -14.52
C GLY A 261 6.61 -26.25 -15.54
N GLN A 262 7.27 -25.84 -16.61
CA GLN A 262 6.63 -25.13 -17.71
C GLN A 262 6.30 -26.10 -18.83
N ASP A 263 5.21 -25.83 -19.55
CA ASP A 263 4.72 -26.59 -20.71
C ASP A 263 4.57 -28.11 -20.50
N GLY A 264 4.40 -28.90 -21.57
CA GLY A 264 4.10 -30.34 -21.48
C GLY A 264 5.23 -31.21 -20.97
N GLU A 265 6.53 -30.93 -21.31
CA GLU A 265 7.64 -31.83 -21.13
C GLU A 265 8.94 -31.21 -20.55
N GLY A 266 8.93 -29.91 -20.18
CA GLY A 266 10.09 -29.23 -19.60
C GLY A 266 10.54 -29.81 -18.22
N PRO A 267 11.72 -29.48 -17.71
CA PRO A 267 12.17 -29.90 -16.40
C PRO A 267 11.26 -29.34 -15.29
N MET A 268 11.14 -30.11 -14.20
CA MET A 268 10.54 -29.61 -12.96
C MET A 268 11.61 -28.91 -12.14
N VAL A 269 11.29 -27.71 -11.64
CA VAL A 269 12.14 -26.92 -10.76
C VAL A 269 11.64 -27.12 -9.34
N ASP A 270 12.50 -27.63 -8.46
CA ASP A 270 12.21 -27.72 -7.03
C ASP A 270 12.12 -26.32 -6.44
N VAL A 271 11.02 -26.02 -5.73
CA VAL A 271 10.75 -24.70 -5.15
C VAL A 271 10.71 -24.71 -3.62
N ILE A 272 11.15 -25.80 -2.98
CA ILE A 272 11.26 -25.90 -1.54
C ILE A 272 12.33 -24.89 -1.06
N GLY A 273 12.00 -24.09 -0.06
CA GLY A 273 12.87 -23.04 0.45
C GLY A 273 12.96 -21.78 -0.41
N TRP A 274 12.28 -21.72 -1.54
CA TRP A 274 12.27 -20.54 -2.40
C TRP A 274 11.47 -19.38 -1.78
N ARG A 275 11.79 -18.17 -2.20
CA ARG A 275 10.93 -17.00 -1.94
C ARG A 275 9.55 -17.24 -2.56
N LEU A 276 8.50 -16.81 -1.86
CA LEU A 276 7.14 -16.97 -2.36
C LEU A 276 6.97 -16.30 -3.72
N ASP A 277 7.53 -15.10 -3.89
CA ASP A 277 7.41 -14.33 -5.14
C ASP A 277 8.07 -15.03 -6.33
N ASP A 278 9.20 -15.70 -6.12
CA ASP A 278 9.89 -16.47 -7.16
C ASP A 278 9.06 -17.70 -7.57
N THR A 279 8.48 -18.37 -6.60
CA THR A 279 7.56 -19.50 -6.87
C THR A 279 6.32 -19.01 -7.61
N VAL A 280 5.73 -17.88 -7.19
CA VAL A 280 4.58 -17.25 -7.86
C VAL A 280 4.92 -16.86 -9.30
N ALA A 281 6.12 -16.30 -9.54
CA ALA A 281 6.58 -15.95 -10.89
C ALA A 281 6.66 -17.17 -11.84
N LEU A 282 7.08 -18.32 -11.32
CA LEU A 282 7.09 -19.57 -12.11
C LEU A 282 5.66 -20.11 -12.38
N ILE A 283 4.73 -19.93 -11.44
CA ILE A 283 3.36 -20.44 -11.57
C ILE A 283 2.53 -19.55 -12.51
N ARG A 284 2.75 -18.24 -12.49
CA ARG A 284 2.13 -17.28 -13.44
C ARG A 284 2.67 -17.49 -14.84
N GLY A 285 1.98 -16.96 -15.82
CA GLY A 285 2.42 -16.97 -17.21
C GLY A 285 1.26 -16.70 -18.16
N PRO A 286 1.53 -16.59 -19.47
CA PRO A 286 0.53 -16.21 -20.46
C PRO A 286 -0.69 -17.12 -20.45
N LYS A 287 -1.86 -16.51 -20.68
CA LYS A 287 -3.11 -17.23 -20.88
C LYS A 287 -2.92 -18.37 -21.91
N ASP A 288 -3.60 -19.50 -21.69
CA ASP A 288 -3.57 -20.72 -22.51
C ASP A 288 -2.24 -21.50 -22.49
N SER A 289 -1.20 -21.02 -21.76
CA SER A 289 0.00 -21.81 -21.47
C SER A 289 -0.24 -22.80 -20.32
N THR A 290 0.56 -23.87 -20.25
CA THR A 290 0.41 -24.89 -19.22
C THR A 290 1.50 -24.78 -18.17
N VAL A 291 1.13 -24.83 -16.88
CA VAL A 291 2.04 -25.03 -15.75
C VAL A 291 1.81 -26.43 -15.17
N ARG A 292 2.88 -27.10 -14.78
CA ARG A 292 2.82 -28.37 -14.06
C ARG A 292 3.28 -28.15 -12.63
N LEU A 293 2.52 -28.67 -11.70
CA LEU A 293 2.80 -28.60 -10.28
C LEU A 293 2.96 -30.00 -9.71
N ASP A 294 4.01 -30.26 -8.96
CA ASP A 294 4.13 -31.41 -8.10
C ASP A 294 3.60 -31.03 -6.71
N VAL A 295 2.51 -31.64 -6.29
CA VAL A 295 1.73 -31.24 -5.12
C VAL A 295 1.60 -32.37 -4.12
N VAL A 296 1.81 -32.06 -2.83
CA VAL A 296 1.52 -32.95 -1.69
C VAL A 296 0.26 -32.45 -0.99
N PRO A 297 -0.81 -33.27 -0.94
CA PRO A 297 -2.06 -32.88 -0.25
C PRO A 297 -1.85 -32.60 1.24
N VAL A 298 -2.65 -31.69 1.80
CA VAL A 298 -2.57 -31.29 3.21
C VAL A 298 -2.70 -32.45 4.20
N GLN A 299 -3.50 -33.47 3.86
CA GLN A 299 -3.70 -34.65 4.72
C GLN A 299 -2.56 -35.69 4.64
N ALA A 300 -1.67 -35.53 3.65
CA ALA A 300 -0.57 -36.48 3.44
C ALA A 300 0.68 -36.07 4.23
N SER A 301 1.50 -37.07 4.62
CA SER A 301 2.85 -36.81 5.13
C SER A 301 3.68 -36.09 4.08
N ILE A 302 4.60 -35.24 4.52
CA ILE A 302 5.52 -34.51 3.63
C ILE A 302 6.39 -35.46 2.77
N ASP A 303 6.67 -36.67 3.27
CA ASP A 303 7.43 -37.71 2.55
C ASP A 303 6.57 -38.46 1.51
N THR A 304 5.30 -38.11 1.37
CA THR A 304 4.42 -38.70 0.37
C THR A 304 4.86 -38.27 -1.02
N ARG A 305 4.90 -39.24 -1.96
CA ARG A 305 5.22 -38.93 -3.35
C ARG A 305 4.27 -37.87 -3.90
N PRO A 306 4.77 -36.74 -4.41
CA PRO A 306 3.92 -35.68 -4.96
C PRO A 306 3.06 -36.17 -6.13
N THR A 307 1.88 -35.65 -6.24
CA THR A 307 1.00 -35.84 -7.40
C THR A 307 1.25 -34.71 -8.40
N ARG A 308 1.53 -35.08 -9.65
CA ARG A 308 1.72 -34.12 -10.73
C ARG A 308 0.39 -33.70 -11.33
N MET A 309 0.20 -32.39 -11.39
CA MET A 309 -1.00 -31.77 -11.97
C MET A 309 -0.59 -30.79 -13.07
N ALA A 310 -1.24 -30.89 -14.24
CA ALA A 310 -1.05 -29.95 -15.34
C ALA A 310 -2.25 -28.99 -15.38
N ILE A 311 -2.00 -27.70 -15.32
CA ILE A 311 -3.02 -26.66 -15.22
C ILE A 311 -2.82 -25.67 -16.36
N VAL A 312 -3.84 -25.48 -17.17
CA VAL A 312 -3.84 -24.46 -18.22
C VAL A 312 -4.16 -23.12 -17.58
N ARG A 313 -3.24 -22.17 -17.71
CA ARG A 313 -3.42 -20.81 -17.20
C ARG A 313 -4.56 -20.11 -17.92
N GLN A 314 -5.34 -19.35 -17.18
CA GLN A 314 -6.42 -18.55 -17.72
C GLN A 314 -6.40 -17.17 -17.09
N ARG A 315 -7.15 -16.25 -17.69
CA ARG A 315 -7.46 -14.99 -17.06
C ARG A 315 -8.46 -15.21 -15.93
N VAL A 316 -8.05 -14.95 -14.72
CA VAL A 316 -8.83 -15.14 -13.49
C VAL A 316 -9.26 -13.77 -12.97
N LYS A 317 -10.55 -13.57 -12.77
CA LYS A 317 -11.13 -12.35 -12.21
C LYS A 317 -11.13 -12.44 -10.68
N LEU A 318 -10.67 -11.39 -10.01
CA LEU A 318 -10.64 -11.27 -8.55
C LEU A 318 -11.94 -10.64 -8.05
N GLU A 319 -13.03 -11.41 -8.07
CA GLU A 319 -14.38 -10.93 -7.73
C GLU A 319 -14.51 -10.46 -6.28
N GLU A 320 -13.69 -11.00 -5.36
CA GLU A 320 -13.74 -10.62 -3.95
C GLU A 320 -13.35 -9.17 -3.68
N GLN A 321 -12.55 -8.57 -4.57
CA GLN A 321 -12.08 -7.19 -4.47
C GLN A 321 -12.93 -6.20 -5.28
N ALA A 322 -13.90 -6.70 -6.05
CA ALA A 322 -14.81 -5.89 -6.84
C ALA A 322 -15.81 -5.14 -5.95
N ALA A 323 -16.48 -4.14 -6.53
CA ALA A 323 -17.57 -3.43 -5.87
C ALA A 323 -18.66 -4.42 -5.41
N LYS A 324 -19.14 -4.22 -4.18
CA LYS A 324 -20.17 -5.06 -3.54
C LYS A 324 -21.32 -4.21 -3.07
N LYS A 325 -22.53 -4.79 -3.03
CA LYS A 325 -23.68 -4.12 -2.47
C LYS A 325 -24.27 -4.89 -1.29
N ARG A 326 -24.94 -4.16 -0.42
CA ARG A 326 -25.85 -4.69 0.59
C ARG A 326 -27.01 -3.72 0.80
N VAL A 327 -28.14 -4.20 1.29
CA VAL A 327 -29.27 -3.37 1.68
C VAL A 327 -29.39 -3.40 3.19
N ILE A 328 -29.54 -2.23 3.80
CA ILE A 328 -29.83 -2.07 5.23
C ILE A 328 -31.22 -1.48 5.40
N GLU A 329 -31.91 -1.89 6.43
CA GLU A 329 -33.17 -1.29 6.85
C GLU A 329 -32.89 -0.35 8.04
N VAL A 330 -33.37 0.87 7.92
CA VAL A 330 -33.18 1.90 8.93
C VAL A 330 -34.55 2.43 9.35
N ASP A 331 -34.87 2.33 10.63
CA ASP A 331 -36.05 2.97 11.20
C ASP A 331 -35.74 4.45 11.50
N GLY A 332 -36.37 5.34 10.76
CA GLY A 332 -36.31 6.76 10.99
C GLY A 332 -37.70 7.34 11.19
N ASP A 333 -37.95 7.99 12.33
CA ASP A 333 -39.24 8.63 12.66
C ASP A 333 -40.49 7.71 12.49
N GLY A 334 -40.32 6.39 12.73
CA GLY A 334 -41.40 5.40 12.60
C GLY A 334 -41.69 4.98 11.15
N VAL A 335 -40.82 5.33 10.22
CA VAL A 335 -40.90 4.90 8.80
C VAL A 335 -39.66 4.08 8.46
N GLY A 336 -39.83 2.78 8.21
CA GLY A 336 -38.76 1.93 7.72
C GLY A 336 -38.27 2.42 6.35
N ARG A 337 -36.95 2.59 6.21
CA ARG A 337 -36.28 2.97 4.96
C ARG A 337 -35.30 1.88 4.55
N ARG A 338 -35.25 1.58 3.25
CA ARG A 338 -34.28 0.65 2.68
C ARG A 338 -33.15 1.41 2.00
N ILE A 339 -31.94 1.26 2.50
CA ILE A 339 -30.77 1.96 1.98
C ILE A 339 -29.83 0.96 1.33
N GLY A 340 -29.56 1.17 0.03
CA GLY A 340 -28.53 0.42 -0.69
C GLY A 340 -27.14 0.96 -0.35
N VAL A 341 -26.24 0.11 0.12
CA VAL A 341 -24.85 0.46 0.36
C VAL A 341 -23.99 -0.23 -0.69
N ILE A 342 -23.21 0.54 -1.44
CA ILE A 342 -22.20 0.04 -2.37
C ILE A 342 -20.83 0.30 -1.78
N GLU A 343 -20.08 -0.76 -1.52
CA GLU A 343 -18.69 -0.69 -1.06
C GLU A 343 -17.76 -0.75 -2.26
N LEU A 344 -16.90 0.26 -2.41
CA LEU A 344 -15.91 0.37 -3.48
C LEU A 344 -14.51 0.52 -2.86
N ALA A 345 -13.71 -0.54 -2.89
CA ALA A 345 -12.39 -0.57 -2.27
C ALA A 345 -11.30 0.19 -3.06
N THR A 346 -11.46 0.31 -4.38
CA THR A 346 -10.54 1.06 -5.26
C THR A 346 -11.24 1.39 -6.59
N PHE A 347 -10.78 2.41 -7.29
CA PHE A 347 -11.23 2.75 -8.64
C PHE A 347 -10.47 1.92 -9.67
N TYR A 348 -10.74 0.62 -9.70
CA TYR A 348 -10.06 -0.36 -10.55
C TYR A 348 -10.45 -0.25 -12.01
N GLN A 349 -9.47 -0.48 -12.90
CA GLN A 349 -9.66 -0.51 -14.34
C GLN A 349 -8.63 -1.43 -15.00
N ASP A 350 -9.06 -2.29 -15.90
CA ASP A 350 -8.18 -3.04 -16.78
C ASP A 350 -7.76 -2.14 -17.96
N PHE A 351 -6.66 -1.42 -17.76
CA PHE A 351 -6.14 -0.48 -18.77
C PHE A 351 -5.77 -1.15 -20.07
N GLU A 352 -5.22 -2.36 -20.02
CA GLU A 352 -4.80 -3.12 -21.20
C GLU A 352 -6.00 -3.56 -22.03
N ALA A 353 -6.99 -4.19 -21.39
CA ALA A 353 -8.20 -4.62 -22.06
C ALA A 353 -9.00 -3.44 -22.64
N ARG A 354 -9.08 -2.32 -21.89
CA ARG A 354 -9.69 -1.08 -22.37
C ARG A 354 -8.97 -0.54 -23.62
N ARG A 355 -7.64 -0.52 -23.62
CA ARG A 355 -6.84 -0.05 -24.76
C ARG A 355 -7.00 -0.93 -26.00
N ARG A 356 -7.15 -2.26 -25.81
CA ARG A 356 -7.46 -3.20 -26.88
C ARG A 356 -8.90 -3.12 -27.37
N GLY A 357 -9.75 -2.30 -26.72
CA GLY A 357 -11.17 -2.17 -27.07
C GLY A 357 -12.01 -3.39 -26.72
N GLU A 358 -11.57 -4.19 -25.73
CA GLU A 358 -12.36 -5.33 -25.27
C GLU A 358 -13.71 -4.85 -24.69
N PRO A 359 -14.86 -5.40 -25.14
CA PRO A 359 -16.17 -4.87 -24.74
C PRO A 359 -16.50 -5.14 -23.27
N ASP A 360 -15.86 -6.12 -22.64
CA ASP A 360 -16.13 -6.58 -21.26
C ASP A 360 -14.89 -6.45 -20.37
N TYR A 361 -14.16 -5.33 -20.49
CA TYR A 361 -13.03 -5.06 -19.60
C TYR A 361 -13.51 -4.73 -18.19
N ARG A 362 -12.70 -5.06 -17.18
CA ARG A 362 -13.00 -4.79 -15.78
C ARG A 362 -12.97 -3.29 -15.49
N SER A 363 -14.03 -2.76 -14.82
CA SER A 363 -14.21 -1.35 -14.55
C SER A 363 -15.09 -1.16 -13.32
N ALA A 364 -14.63 -0.34 -12.38
CA ALA A 364 -15.39 0.05 -11.20
C ALA A 364 -16.73 0.70 -11.58
N THR A 365 -16.70 1.59 -12.58
CA THR A 365 -17.92 2.27 -13.07
C THR A 365 -18.97 1.29 -13.60
N ARG A 366 -18.55 0.29 -14.36
CA ARG A 366 -19.49 -0.70 -14.91
C ARG A 366 -20.12 -1.57 -13.82
N ASP A 367 -19.29 -2.00 -12.86
CA ASP A 367 -19.76 -2.81 -11.75
C ASP A 367 -20.72 -2.00 -10.87
N VAL A 368 -20.39 -0.75 -10.54
CA VAL A 368 -21.29 0.14 -9.78
C VAL A 368 -22.59 0.42 -10.55
N ALA A 369 -22.52 0.65 -11.87
CA ALA A 369 -23.73 0.84 -12.69
C ALA A 369 -24.68 -0.36 -12.64
N LYS A 370 -24.12 -1.58 -12.70
CA LYS A 370 -24.88 -2.82 -12.53
C LYS A 370 -25.52 -2.90 -11.15
N LEU A 371 -24.74 -2.65 -10.07
CA LEU A 371 -25.25 -2.68 -8.71
C LEU A 371 -26.35 -1.63 -8.46
N LEU A 372 -26.24 -0.43 -9.06
CA LEU A 372 -27.28 0.59 -9.00
C LEU A 372 -28.58 0.14 -9.68
N ALA A 373 -28.49 -0.55 -10.83
CA ALA A 373 -29.67 -1.10 -11.50
C ALA A 373 -30.35 -2.15 -10.62
N GLU A 374 -29.59 -3.06 -10.02
CA GLU A 374 -30.11 -4.07 -9.09
C GLU A 374 -30.78 -3.43 -7.87
N LEU A 375 -30.15 -2.42 -7.24
CA LEU A 375 -30.72 -1.69 -6.10
C LEU A 375 -32.01 -0.95 -6.46
N ARG A 376 -32.11 -0.42 -7.69
CA ARG A 376 -33.34 0.19 -8.21
C ARG A 376 -34.47 -0.83 -8.33
N GLU A 377 -34.18 -2.03 -8.84
CA GLU A 377 -35.14 -3.14 -8.92
C GLU A 377 -35.58 -3.62 -7.52
N GLU A 378 -34.67 -3.59 -6.55
CA GLU A 378 -34.96 -3.90 -5.16
C GLU A 378 -35.77 -2.79 -4.44
N GLY A 379 -35.95 -1.64 -5.07
CA GLY A 379 -36.77 -0.54 -4.55
C GLY A 379 -36.18 0.12 -3.31
N VAL A 380 -34.87 0.42 -3.29
CA VAL A 380 -34.24 1.15 -2.19
C VAL A 380 -34.63 2.64 -2.22
N ASP A 381 -34.75 3.26 -1.05
CA ASP A 381 -35.10 4.68 -0.88
C ASP A 381 -33.91 5.63 -1.11
N GLY A 382 -32.69 5.15 -0.92
CA GLY A 382 -31.47 5.91 -1.09
C GLY A 382 -30.25 5.01 -1.27
N VAL A 383 -29.15 5.61 -1.73
CA VAL A 383 -27.87 4.91 -1.93
C VAL A 383 -26.77 5.59 -1.13
N VAL A 384 -25.93 4.77 -0.52
CA VAL A 384 -24.66 5.17 0.09
C VAL A 384 -23.54 4.54 -0.72
N LEU A 385 -22.61 5.36 -1.23
CA LEU A 385 -21.35 4.88 -1.79
C LEU A 385 -20.28 4.97 -0.71
N ASP A 386 -19.78 3.83 -0.27
CA ASP A 386 -18.76 3.72 0.77
C ASP A 386 -17.36 3.71 0.13
N LEU A 387 -16.63 4.82 0.32
CA LEU A 387 -15.26 5.03 -0.12
C LEU A 387 -14.27 5.05 1.05
N ARG A 388 -14.67 4.63 2.24
CA ARG A 388 -13.75 4.53 3.36
C ARG A 388 -12.66 3.52 3.03
N ASN A 389 -11.41 3.85 3.38
CA ASN A 389 -10.21 3.07 3.07
C ASN A 389 -9.90 2.91 1.57
N ASN A 390 -10.54 3.69 0.70
CA ASN A 390 -10.29 3.69 -0.73
C ASN A 390 -9.20 4.72 -1.08
N GLY A 391 -7.97 4.28 -1.31
CA GLY A 391 -6.82 5.11 -1.67
C GLY A 391 -6.85 5.71 -3.09
N GLY A 392 -7.92 5.50 -3.84
CA GLY A 392 -8.09 6.04 -5.21
C GLY A 392 -8.00 4.97 -6.30
N GLY A 393 -7.37 5.30 -7.41
CA GLY A 393 -7.22 4.45 -8.59
C GLY A 393 -7.27 5.25 -9.89
N SER A 394 -7.98 4.78 -10.89
CA SER A 394 -8.08 5.39 -12.21
C SER A 394 -8.83 6.74 -12.18
N LEU A 395 -8.21 7.78 -12.76
CA LEU A 395 -8.84 9.07 -12.99
C LEU A 395 -10.05 8.97 -13.94
N ASP A 396 -9.96 8.12 -14.94
CA ASP A 396 -11.06 7.87 -15.88
C ASP A 396 -12.24 7.25 -15.15
N GLU A 397 -12.00 6.26 -14.28
CA GLU A 397 -13.05 5.64 -13.47
C GLU A 397 -13.72 6.65 -12.53
N ALA A 398 -12.95 7.54 -11.87
CA ALA A 398 -13.53 8.60 -11.04
C ALA A 398 -14.44 9.51 -11.86
N THR A 399 -14.02 9.87 -13.08
CA THR A 399 -14.79 10.72 -13.99
C THR A 399 -16.07 10.01 -14.47
N GLU A 400 -15.95 8.78 -14.96
CA GLU A 400 -17.07 8.02 -15.51
C GLU A 400 -18.07 7.58 -14.41
N LEU A 401 -17.57 7.21 -13.22
CA LEU A 401 -18.41 6.85 -12.09
C LEU A 401 -19.21 8.05 -11.58
N THR A 402 -18.61 9.24 -11.53
CA THR A 402 -19.37 10.48 -11.21
C THR A 402 -20.50 10.69 -12.20
N GLY A 403 -20.29 10.40 -13.48
CA GLY A 403 -21.31 10.45 -14.53
C GLY A 403 -22.53 9.57 -14.29
N LEU A 404 -22.45 8.54 -13.45
CA LEU A 404 -23.61 7.74 -13.05
C LEU A 404 -24.61 8.52 -12.17
N PHE A 405 -24.20 9.63 -11.59
CA PHE A 405 -24.97 10.41 -10.62
C PHE A 405 -25.28 11.84 -11.08
N ILE A 406 -24.55 12.37 -12.07
CA ILE A 406 -24.82 13.67 -12.70
C ILE A 406 -25.31 13.47 -14.12
N ASP A 407 -25.98 14.48 -14.72
CA ASP A 407 -26.48 14.33 -16.10
C ASP A 407 -25.40 14.62 -17.13
N GLN A 408 -24.60 15.49 -17.06
CA GLN A 408 -23.43 15.84 -17.87
C GLN A 408 -22.67 16.95 -17.17
N GLY A 409 -21.37 17.05 -17.41
CA GLY A 409 -20.65 18.22 -16.94
C GLY A 409 -19.20 17.92 -16.54
N PRO A 410 -18.47 18.94 -16.11
CA PRO A 410 -17.10 18.78 -15.63
C PRO A 410 -17.08 17.99 -14.32
N VAL A 411 -16.09 17.15 -14.14
CA VAL A 411 -15.89 16.36 -12.92
C VAL A 411 -14.63 16.79 -12.18
N VAL A 412 -13.57 17.04 -12.92
CA VAL A 412 -12.28 17.43 -12.35
C VAL A 412 -11.50 18.26 -13.37
N GLN A 413 -10.67 19.17 -12.89
CA GLN A 413 -9.75 19.95 -13.70
C GLN A 413 -8.33 19.45 -13.45
N VAL A 414 -7.54 19.25 -14.49
CA VAL A 414 -6.17 18.73 -14.43
C VAL A 414 -5.22 19.75 -15.01
N ARG A 415 -4.26 20.24 -14.20
CA ARG A 415 -3.27 21.23 -14.59
C ARG A 415 -1.89 20.59 -14.68
N ASN A 416 -1.28 20.65 -15.86
CA ASN A 416 0.08 20.14 -16.06
C ASN A 416 1.16 21.15 -15.60
N ALA A 417 2.43 20.73 -15.64
CA ALA A 417 3.58 21.55 -15.24
C ALA A 417 3.72 22.87 -16.05
N GLN A 418 3.21 22.92 -17.28
CA GLN A 418 3.22 24.11 -18.13
C GLN A 418 2.05 25.05 -17.85
N GLY A 419 1.20 24.73 -16.88
CA GLY A 419 0.06 25.54 -16.48
C GLY A 419 -1.21 25.36 -17.32
N ARG A 420 -1.20 24.46 -18.33
CA ARG A 420 -2.39 24.13 -19.12
C ARG A 420 -3.37 23.34 -18.27
N VAL A 421 -4.63 23.76 -18.30
CA VAL A 421 -5.74 23.12 -17.62
C VAL A 421 -6.62 22.38 -18.61
N ASP A 422 -6.75 21.09 -18.43
CA ASP A 422 -7.68 20.23 -19.14
C ASP A 422 -8.84 19.86 -18.19
N VAL A 423 -10.09 19.92 -18.69
CA VAL A 423 -11.29 19.64 -17.89
C VAL A 423 -11.85 18.28 -18.28
N ASN A 424 -11.70 17.31 -17.36
CA ASN A 424 -12.33 16.01 -17.52
C ASN A 424 -13.81 16.11 -17.17
N ARG A 425 -14.66 15.56 -18.03
CA ARG A 425 -16.12 15.68 -17.89
C ARG A 425 -16.85 14.45 -18.32
N ASP A 426 -17.98 14.22 -17.69
CA ASP A 426 -18.95 13.31 -18.23
C ASP A 426 -19.66 13.92 -19.44
N ARG A 427 -19.74 13.13 -20.50
CA ARG A 427 -20.40 13.52 -21.78
C ARG A 427 -21.66 12.69 -22.07
N ARG A 428 -21.97 11.72 -21.21
CA ARG A 428 -23.13 10.83 -21.39
C ARG A 428 -24.36 11.46 -20.79
N PRO A 429 -25.47 11.60 -21.54
CA PRO A 429 -26.71 12.10 -20.96
C PRO A 429 -27.36 11.04 -20.05
N GLY A 430 -28.05 11.52 -19.04
CA GLY A 430 -28.79 10.68 -18.09
C GLY A 430 -28.00 10.30 -16.86
N ARG A 431 -28.70 9.78 -15.87
CA ARG A 431 -28.16 9.33 -14.58
C ARG A 431 -28.53 7.89 -14.35
N ALA A 432 -27.61 7.06 -13.87
CA ALA A 432 -27.94 5.70 -13.43
C ALA A 432 -28.72 5.73 -12.10
N TRP A 433 -28.46 6.71 -11.24
CA TRP A 433 -29.18 6.92 -9.98
C TRP A 433 -29.53 8.42 -9.79
N ASP A 434 -30.80 8.73 -9.63
CA ASP A 434 -31.36 10.06 -9.45
C ASP A 434 -31.95 10.30 -8.04
N GLY A 435 -32.10 9.23 -7.23
CA GLY A 435 -32.57 9.29 -5.85
C GLY A 435 -31.54 9.87 -4.86
N PRO A 436 -31.88 9.88 -3.56
CA PRO A 436 -30.98 10.33 -2.50
C PRO A 436 -29.64 9.62 -2.53
N LEU A 437 -28.54 10.37 -2.33
CA LEU A 437 -27.15 9.87 -2.35
C LEU A 437 -26.38 10.41 -1.15
N ALA A 438 -25.64 9.53 -0.50
CA ALA A 438 -24.56 9.91 0.42
C ALA A 438 -23.25 9.19 0.03
N VAL A 439 -22.13 9.82 0.34
CA VAL A 439 -20.78 9.29 0.13
C VAL A 439 -20.09 9.22 1.47
N LEU A 440 -19.68 8.02 1.88
CA LEU A 440 -18.90 7.82 3.09
C LEU A 440 -17.41 7.91 2.77
N VAL A 441 -16.69 8.71 3.55
CA VAL A 441 -15.24 8.91 3.42
C VAL A 441 -14.57 8.86 4.79
N ASN A 442 -13.28 8.56 4.79
CA ASN A 442 -12.42 8.67 5.96
C ASN A 442 -11.03 9.21 5.59
N ARG A 443 -10.14 9.34 6.57
CA ARG A 443 -8.79 9.86 6.36
C ARG A 443 -7.96 9.09 5.33
N VAL A 444 -8.27 7.82 5.06
CA VAL A 444 -7.60 6.99 4.05
C VAL A 444 -8.17 7.19 2.64
N SER A 445 -9.36 7.78 2.51
CA SER A 445 -9.96 8.10 1.21
C SER A 445 -9.10 9.13 0.49
N ALA A 446 -8.51 8.78 -0.67
CA ALA A 446 -7.53 9.60 -1.36
C ALA A 446 -7.74 9.68 -2.87
N SER A 447 -7.18 10.71 -3.52
CA SER A 447 -7.03 10.79 -4.98
C SER A 447 -8.37 10.66 -5.74
N ALA A 448 -8.61 9.59 -6.50
CA ALA A 448 -9.86 9.33 -7.24
C ALA A 448 -11.12 9.37 -6.34
N SER A 449 -11.01 8.90 -5.08
CA SER A 449 -12.08 9.02 -4.08
C SER A 449 -12.38 10.48 -3.75
N GLU A 450 -11.34 11.31 -3.67
CA GLU A 450 -11.48 12.74 -3.40
C GLU A 450 -12.07 13.49 -4.61
N ILE A 451 -11.71 13.08 -5.83
CA ILE A 451 -12.31 13.61 -7.06
C ILE A 451 -13.81 13.36 -7.08
N PHE A 452 -14.21 12.11 -6.83
CA PHE A 452 -15.63 11.73 -6.80
C PHE A 452 -16.39 12.47 -5.69
N ALA A 453 -15.92 12.41 -4.44
CA ALA A 453 -16.57 13.05 -3.29
C ALA A 453 -16.69 14.57 -3.49
N ALA A 454 -15.62 15.21 -3.97
CA ALA A 454 -15.62 16.65 -4.25
C ALA A 454 -16.63 17.02 -5.36
N ALA A 455 -16.70 16.24 -6.44
CA ALA A 455 -17.65 16.50 -7.51
C ALA A 455 -19.10 16.36 -7.03
N ILE A 456 -19.43 15.31 -6.27
CA ILE A 456 -20.77 15.12 -5.68
C ILE A 456 -21.14 16.27 -4.77
N GLN A 457 -20.19 16.77 -3.95
CA GLN A 457 -20.39 17.92 -3.07
C GLN A 457 -20.58 19.23 -3.86
N ASP A 458 -19.70 19.51 -4.83
CA ASP A 458 -19.75 20.74 -5.62
C ASP A 458 -21.02 20.84 -6.47
N TYR A 459 -21.54 19.72 -6.95
CA TYR A 459 -22.83 19.68 -7.65
C TYR A 459 -24.04 19.77 -6.71
N GLY A 460 -23.87 19.66 -5.39
CA GLY A 460 -24.98 19.47 -4.47
C GLY A 460 -25.80 18.21 -4.80
N ARG A 461 -25.13 17.17 -5.37
CA ARG A 461 -25.81 15.94 -5.80
C ARG A 461 -26.08 14.99 -4.65
N GLY A 462 -25.32 15.05 -3.61
CA GLY A 462 -25.42 14.21 -2.41
C GLY A 462 -24.59 14.78 -1.27
N LEU A 463 -24.70 14.16 -0.11
CA LEU A 463 -23.96 14.54 1.09
C LEU A 463 -22.67 13.70 1.21
N VAL A 464 -21.58 14.36 1.56
CA VAL A 464 -20.34 13.70 1.96
C VAL A 464 -20.32 13.57 3.49
N ILE A 465 -20.14 12.36 3.99
CA ILE A 465 -20.25 12.05 5.41
C ILE A 465 -18.98 11.28 5.85
N GLY A 466 -18.48 11.58 7.04
CA GLY A 466 -17.35 10.86 7.62
C GLY A 466 -16.22 11.75 8.13
N GLU A 467 -14.98 11.34 7.92
CA GLU A 467 -13.79 12.12 8.30
C GLU A 467 -13.25 12.92 7.11
N PRO A 468 -12.51 14.02 7.34
CA PRO A 468 -11.75 14.68 6.27
C PRO A 468 -10.86 13.68 5.53
N THR A 469 -10.79 13.80 4.21
CA THR A 469 -10.01 12.85 3.39
C THR A 469 -8.51 13.12 3.45
N TYR A 470 -7.72 12.29 2.77
CA TYR A 470 -6.25 12.27 2.82
C TYR A 470 -5.59 13.59 2.37
N GLY A 471 -6.08 14.20 1.29
CA GLY A 471 -5.52 15.44 0.74
C GLY A 471 -4.58 15.25 -0.44
N LYS A 472 -4.68 14.16 -1.21
CA LYS A 472 -3.84 13.93 -2.39
C LYS A 472 -4.47 14.56 -3.63
N GLY A 473 -3.86 15.65 -4.12
CA GLY A 473 -4.29 16.41 -5.29
C GLY A 473 -3.40 16.23 -6.52
N THR A 474 -2.65 15.15 -6.62
CA THR A 474 -1.67 14.90 -7.70
C THR A 474 -2.13 13.77 -8.62
N VAL A 475 -1.74 13.87 -9.90
CA VAL A 475 -2.00 12.85 -10.93
C VAL A 475 -0.69 12.20 -11.35
N GLN A 476 -0.62 10.87 -11.22
CA GLN A 476 0.52 10.09 -11.66
C GLN A 476 0.24 9.43 -13.01
N ASN A 477 1.27 9.39 -13.83
CA ASN A 477 1.35 8.53 -15.01
C ASN A 477 2.29 7.35 -14.73
N LEU A 478 2.02 6.26 -15.41
CA LEU A 478 2.83 5.05 -15.39
C LEU A 478 3.49 4.88 -16.75
N ILE A 479 4.81 4.74 -16.78
CA ILE A 479 5.57 4.49 -17.99
C ILE A 479 6.43 3.25 -17.83
N SER A 480 6.38 2.33 -18.81
CA SER A 480 7.32 1.20 -18.87
C SER A 480 8.68 1.70 -19.36
N LEU A 481 9.72 1.45 -18.54
CA LEU A 481 11.09 1.77 -18.90
C LEU A 481 11.65 0.82 -19.98
N ASP A 482 11.02 -0.33 -20.19
CA ASP A 482 11.35 -1.26 -21.29
C ASP A 482 11.22 -0.58 -22.67
N GLN A 483 10.31 0.42 -22.79
CA GLN A 483 10.13 1.18 -24.04
C GLN A 483 11.33 2.08 -24.38
N LEU A 484 12.14 2.44 -23.38
CA LEU A 484 13.32 3.27 -23.54
C LEU A 484 14.58 2.45 -23.81
N SER A 485 14.59 1.16 -23.45
CA SER A 485 15.76 0.27 -23.58
C SER A 485 16.00 -0.25 -25.01
N GLY A 486 15.03 -0.09 -25.89
CA GLY A 486 15.08 -0.73 -27.21
C GLY A 486 14.80 -2.22 -27.13
N ARG A 487 15.69 -3.06 -27.68
CA ARG A 487 15.53 -4.53 -27.71
C ARG A 487 16.70 -5.24 -27.02
N ASP A 488 17.11 -4.77 -25.84
CA ASP A 488 18.21 -5.42 -25.10
C ASP A 488 17.76 -6.71 -24.38
N GLY A 489 16.46 -7.00 -24.36
CA GLY A 489 15.89 -8.23 -23.79
C GLY A 489 15.77 -8.20 -22.27
N ALA A 490 16.22 -7.14 -21.59
CA ALA A 490 16.07 -6.97 -20.16
C ALA A 490 14.73 -6.33 -19.81
N ARG A 491 14.21 -6.61 -18.63
CA ARG A 491 13.05 -5.93 -18.05
C ARG A 491 13.55 -4.81 -17.14
N HIS A 492 13.11 -3.58 -17.39
CA HIS A 492 13.52 -2.40 -16.63
C HIS A 492 12.45 -1.90 -15.66
N GLY A 493 11.30 -2.56 -15.62
CA GLY A 493 10.19 -2.18 -14.75
C GLY A 493 9.45 -0.92 -15.22
N GLN A 494 8.80 -0.26 -14.28
CA GLN A 494 7.93 0.88 -14.55
C GLN A 494 8.24 2.04 -13.61
N LEU A 495 8.02 3.26 -14.10
CA LEU A 495 8.09 4.46 -13.30
C LEU A 495 6.69 5.06 -13.18
N LYS A 496 6.21 5.19 -11.95
CA LYS A 496 4.99 5.92 -11.59
C LYS A 496 5.42 7.30 -11.09
N PHE A 497 5.02 8.37 -11.76
CA PHE A 497 5.48 9.72 -11.42
C PHE A 497 4.42 10.78 -11.65
N THR A 498 4.47 11.84 -10.86
CA THR A 498 3.54 12.95 -10.93
C THR A 498 3.78 13.80 -12.17
N THR A 499 2.72 13.99 -12.97
CA THR A 499 2.73 14.79 -14.21
C THR A 499 1.82 16.01 -14.14
N ALA A 500 0.85 16.02 -13.21
CA ALA A 500 -0.13 17.09 -13.09
C ALA A 500 -0.67 17.17 -11.65
N GLN A 501 -1.33 18.27 -11.34
CA GLN A 501 -2.22 18.42 -10.20
C GLN A 501 -3.67 18.45 -10.66
N PHE A 502 -4.58 17.91 -9.85
CA PHE A 502 -5.99 18.04 -10.12
C PHE A 502 -6.67 19.03 -9.15
N PHE A 503 -7.77 19.56 -9.62
CA PHE A 503 -8.56 20.58 -8.92
C PHE A 503 -10.03 20.22 -9.02
N ARG A 504 -10.77 20.57 -7.99
CA ARG A 504 -12.24 20.53 -7.97
C ARG A 504 -12.80 21.42 -9.10
N ILE A 505 -14.02 21.17 -9.49
CA ILE A 505 -14.70 22.00 -10.50
C ILE A 505 -14.95 23.44 -10.01
N ASN A 506 -14.96 23.68 -8.71
CA ASN A 506 -15.00 25.03 -8.12
C ASN A 506 -13.64 25.76 -8.12
N GLY A 507 -12.57 25.10 -8.59
CA GLY A 507 -11.21 25.63 -8.71
C GLY A 507 -10.30 25.38 -7.51
N GLY A 508 -10.79 24.91 -6.39
CA GLY A 508 -9.97 24.53 -5.22
C GLY A 508 -9.22 23.21 -5.44
N SER A 509 -8.03 23.06 -4.85
CA SER A 509 -7.33 21.79 -4.82
C SER A 509 -7.74 20.95 -3.60
N THR A 510 -7.69 19.63 -3.73
CA THR A 510 -7.72 18.71 -2.57
C THR A 510 -6.34 18.55 -1.91
N GLN A 511 -5.27 19.00 -2.59
CA GLN A 511 -3.89 18.85 -2.11
C GLN A 511 -3.74 19.39 -0.69
N VAL A 512 -3.18 18.59 0.21
CA VAL A 512 -2.97 18.84 1.65
C VAL A 512 -4.27 18.94 2.47
N LYS A 513 -5.33 19.54 1.93
CA LYS A 513 -6.57 19.82 2.67
C LYS A 513 -7.61 18.70 2.61
N GLY A 514 -7.60 17.90 1.54
CA GLY A 514 -8.63 16.90 1.30
C GLY A 514 -10.01 17.48 1.00
N VAL A 515 -11.02 16.63 1.11
CA VAL A 515 -12.44 16.98 1.08
C VAL A 515 -12.96 16.99 2.51
N THR A 516 -13.50 18.11 2.94
CA THR A 516 -14.16 18.24 4.25
C THR A 516 -15.60 17.74 4.11
N PRO A 517 -16.03 16.72 4.87
CA PRO A 517 -17.39 16.21 4.82
C PRO A 517 -18.43 17.24 5.26
N ASP A 518 -19.63 17.13 4.69
CA ASP A 518 -20.80 17.94 5.09
C ASP A 518 -21.29 17.57 6.50
N ILE A 519 -21.18 16.28 6.84
CA ILE A 519 -21.45 15.73 8.18
C ILE A 519 -20.18 15.04 8.67
N GLN A 520 -19.55 15.62 9.69
CA GLN A 520 -18.27 15.12 10.19
C GLN A 520 -18.45 14.12 11.33
N PHE A 521 -17.77 13.00 11.21
CA PHE A 521 -17.57 12.03 12.29
C PHE A 521 -16.40 12.44 13.20
N PRO A 522 -16.27 11.86 14.40
CA PRO A 522 -15.05 11.99 15.18
C PRO A 522 -13.82 11.59 14.35
N VAL A 523 -12.78 12.41 14.41
CA VAL A 523 -11.56 12.20 13.60
C VAL A 523 -10.64 11.25 14.33
N SER A 524 -10.38 10.09 13.73
CA SER A 524 -9.52 9.04 14.28
C SER A 524 -8.03 9.34 14.12
N LEU A 525 -7.65 9.94 12.99
CA LEU A 525 -6.28 10.30 12.66
C LEU A 525 -6.21 11.79 12.32
N ASP A 526 -5.40 12.55 13.06
CA ASP A 526 -5.21 13.97 12.78
C ASP A 526 -4.42 14.19 11.48
N ALA A 527 -4.61 15.36 10.85
CA ALA A 527 -3.93 15.68 9.58
C ALA A 527 -2.41 15.81 9.72
N GLU A 528 -1.94 16.11 10.93
CA GLU A 528 -0.53 16.20 11.28
C GLU A 528 0.13 14.81 11.39
N ASP A 529 -0.69 13.78 11.58
CA ASP A 529 -0.24 12.41 11.80
C ASP A 529 -0.37 11.53 10.57
N TYR A 530 -1.39 11.80 9.75
CA TYR A 530 -1.69 11.00 8.58
C TYR A 530 -2.38 11.84 7.51
N GLY A 531 -1.77 11.92 6.36
CA GLY A 531 -2.28 12.65 5.21
C GLY A 531 -1.15 13.25 4.38
N GLU A 532 -1.51 13.92 3.31
CA GLU A 532 -0.56 14.55 2.37
C GLU A 532 0.36 15.57 3.05
N GLY A 533 -0.16 16.30 4.03
CA GLY A 533 0.60 17.31 4.77
C GLY A 533 1.72 16.78 5.65
N THR A 534 1.83 15.45 5.84
CA THR A 534 2.93 14.83 6.60
C THR A 534 4.23 14.74 5.82
N TYR A 535 4.21 15.00 4.51
CA TYR A 535 5.40 14.99 3.67
C TYR A 535 5.98 16.39 3.49
N ASP A 536 7.24 16.59 3.85
CA ASP A 536 7.94 17.87 3.72
C ASP A 536 8.03 18.36 2.26
N ASN A 537 8.06 17.42 1.31
CA ASN A 537 8.15 17.69 -0.13
C ASN A 537 6.83 17.54 -0.88
N ALA A 538 5.69 17.48 -0.18
CA ALA A 538 4.38 17.52 -0.80
C ALA A 538 4.21 18.79 -1.67
N LEU A 539 3.47 18.68 -2.76
CA LEU A 539 3.12 19.86 -3.56
C LEU A 539 2.18 20.78 -2.75
N PRO A 540 2.34 22.11 -2.88
CA PRO A 540 1.51 23.03 -2.12
C PRO A 540 0.05 23.04 -2.59
N TRP A 541 -0.85 23.40 -1.69
CA TRP A 541 -2.22 23.70 -2.05
C TRP A 541 -2.29 24.90 -3.00
N MET A 542 -3.14 24.80 -4.02
CA MET A 542 -3.33 25.85 -5.02
C MET A 542 -4.82 26.01 -5.34
N GLN A 543 -5.16 27.13 -5.98
CA GLN A 543 -6.48 27.40 -6.54
C GLN A 543 -6.33 27.89 -7.99
N ILE A 544 -7.26 27.47 -8.84
CA ILE A 544 -7.40 27.90 -10.21
C ILE A 544 -8.84 28.42 -10.46
N ASP A 545 -9.11 28.89 -11.66
CA ASP A 545 -10.46 29.31 -12.02
C ASP A 545 -11.43 28.13 -12.00
N ALA A 546 -12.66 28.40 -11.55
CA ALA A 546 -13.72 27.39 -11.55
C ALA A 546 -14.12 27.02 -12.98
N ALA A 547 -14.38 25.74 -13.22
CA ALA A 547 -15.00 25.27 -14.46
C ALA A 547 -16.45 25.78 -14.54
N LYS A 548 -16.96 25.90 -15.77
CA LYS A 548 -18.39 26.24 -15.95
C LYS A 548 -19.24 25.00 -15.73
N TYR A 549 -20.04 25.01 -14.66
CA TYR A 549 -21.00 23.95 -14.33
C TYR A 549 -22.28 24.54 -13.72
N GLN A 550 -23.32 23.74 -13.67
CA GLN A 550 -24.58 24.06 -13.02
C GLN A 550 -24.83 23.04 -11.90
N ALA A 551 -25.01 23.53 -10.68
CA ALA A 551 -25.36 22.69 -9.54
C ALA A 551 -26.70 21.96 -9.79
N VAL A 552 -26.80 20.75 -9.28
CA VAL A 552 -28.03 19.93 -9.33
C VAL A 552 -29.02 20.44 -8.29
N ALA A 553 -28.53 20.76 -7.10
CA ALA A 553 -29.32 21.32 -6.00
C ALA A 553 -28.44 22.19 -5.08
N ASP A 554 -29.10 23.04 -4.30
CA ASP A 554 -28.46 23.67 -3.15
C ASP A 554 -28.86 22.89 -1.89
N LEU A 555 -27.93 22.19 -1.31
CA LEU A 555 -28.11 21.41 -0.08
C LEU A 555 -27.80 22.23 1.18
N SER A 556 -27.31 23.47 1.07
CA SER A 556 -26.90 24.29 2.20
C SER A 556 -28.01 24.45 3.27
N PRO A 557 -29.31 24.61 2.91
CA PRO A 557 -30.38 24.72 3.91
C PRO A 557 -30.57 23.43 4.76
N LEU A 558 -30.12 22.28 4.26
CA LEU A 558 -30.26 21.00 4.96
C LEU A 558 -29.10 20.74 5.92
N LEU A 559 -27.93 21.36 5.72
CA LEU A 559 -26.71 21.02 6.45
C LEU A 559 -26.83 21.33 7.95
N ALA A 560 -27.24 22.53 8.32
CA ALA A 560 -27.34 22.92 9.73
C ALA A 560 -28.30 22.02 10.54
N PRO A 561 -29.53 21.71 10.08
CA PRO A 561 -30.39 20.75 10.75
C PRO A 561 -29.79 19.33 10.86
N LEU A 562 -29.15 18.84 9.79
CA LEU A 562 -28.54 17.51 9.80
C LEU A 562 -27.34 17.44 10.74
N GLN A 563 -26.49 18.45 10.75
CA GLN A 563 -25.37 18.55 11.70
C GLN A 563 -25.84 18.63 13.14
N ALA A 564 -26.94 19.35 13.41
CA ALA A 564 -27.52 19.41 14.75
C ALA A 564 -28.04 18.03 15.20
N ARG A 565 -28.78 17.33 14.35
CA ARG A 565 -29.22 15.94 14.62
C ARG A 565 -28.04 15.00 14.84
N HIS A 566 -27.00 15.12 14.05
CA HIS A 566 -25.82 14.30 14.17
C HIS A 566 -25.09 14.53 15.51
N ARG A 567 -24.94 15.78 15.96
CA ARG A 567 -24.35 16.09 17.28
C ARG A 567 -25.14 15.45 18.43
N ILE A 568 -26.47 15.46 18.36
CA ILE A 568 -27.32 14.78 19.37
C ILE A 568 -27.03 13.27 19.33
N ARG A 569 -27.04 12.66 18.15
CA ARG A 569 -26.76 11.22 17.97
C ARG A 569 -25.41 10.82 18.54
N ILE A 570 -24.33 11.56 18.23
CA ILE A 570 -22.98 11.29 18.76
C ILE A 570 -22.98 11.33 20.31
N ALA A 571 -23.76 12.24 20.91
CA ALA A 571 -23.80 12.38 22.37
C ALA A 571 -24.60 11.26 23.06
N GLU A 572 -25.59 10.67 22.39
CA GLU A 572 -26.51 9.69 22.93
C GLU A 572 -26.14 8.24 22.60
N ASP A 573 -25.45 8.01 21.48
CA ASP A 573 -25.10 6.68 20.99
C ASP A 573 -23.85 6.12 21.71
N GLU A 574 -23.97 4.92 22.29
CA GLU A 574 -22.88 4.29 23.04
C GLU A 574 -21.68 3.93 22.16
N GLU A 575 -21.89 3.52 20.90
CA GLU A 575 -20.80 3.17 20.00
C GLU A 575 -19.97 4.40 19.62
N PHE A 576 -20.62 5.55 19.39
CA PHE A 576 -19.89 6.80 19.17
C PHE A 576 -19.13 7.26 20.42
N ARG A 577 -19.68 7.05 21.62
CA ARG A 577 -18.98 7.37 22.86
C ARG A 577 -17.73 6.49 23.02
N PHE A 578 -17.84 5.19 22.84
CA PHE A 578 -16.69 4.28 22.89
C PHE A 578 -15.66 4.65 21.81
N TRP A 579 -16.10 4.95 20.60
CA TRP A 579 -15.19 5.40 19.55
C TRP A 579 -14.43 6.68 19.93
N GLN A 580 -15.08 7.66 20.55
CA GLN A 580 -14.41 8.87 21.05
C GLN A 580 -13.44 8.57 22.19
N GLU A 581 -13.78 7.65 23.08
CA GLU A 581 -12.89 7.16 24.15
C GLU A 581 -11.67 6.46 23.56
N ASP A 582 -11.85 5.59 22.58
CA ASP A 582 -10.76 4.91 21.87
C ASP A 582 -9.83 5.92 21.15
N ILE A 583 -10.39 6.94 20.48
CA ILE A 583 -9.61 8.01 19.86
C ILE A 583 -8.79 8.77 20.91
N ALA A 584 -9.39 9.13 22.04
CA ALA A 584 -8.70 9.85 23.10
C ALA A 584 -7.57 9.01 23.70
N GLU A 585 -7.82 7.72 23.92
CA GLU A 585 -6.82 6.77 24.40
C GLU A 585 -5.67 6.60 23.40
N TYR A 586 -5.99 6.42 22.11
CA TYR A 586 -5.00 6.31 21.05
C TYR A 586 -4.10 7.56 20.97
N ARG A 587 -4.68 8.76 21.08
CA ARG A 587 -3.92 10.01 21.10
C ARG A 587 -2.98 10.08 22.32
N ARG A 588 -3.48 9.70 23.50
CA ARG A 588 -2.66 9.63 24.71
C ARG A 588 -1.49 8.67 24.55
N GLN A 589 -1.74 7.47 24.01
CA GLN A 589 -0.69 6.47 23.77
C GLN A 589 0.36 6.93 22.75
N ARG A 590 -0.02 7.74 21.78
CA ARG A 590 0.93 8.31 20.81
C ARG A 590 1.82 9.40 21.39
N GLU A 591 1.33 10.17 22.34
CA GLU A 591 2.14 11.17 23.05
C GLU A 591 3.19 10.51 23.96
N GLU A 592 2.94 9.28 24.40
CA GLU A 592 3.92 8.49 25.13
C GLU A 592 4.95 7.94 24.16
N ARG A 593 6.20 8.36 24.31
CA ARG A 593 7.34 7.89 23.50
C ARG A 593 8.13 6.78 24.16
N SER A 594 7.81 6.47 25.41
CA SER A 594 8.52 5.46 26.21
C SER A 594 7.55 4.68 27.09
N VAL A 595 7.91 3.44 27.38
CA VAL A 595 7.13 2.55 28.26
C VAL A 595 7.99 2.07 29.43
N SER A 596 7.37 1.85 30.59
CA SER A 596 8.03 1.21 31.72
C SER A 596 8.38 -0.25 31.41
N LEU A 597 9.52 -0.72 31.86
CA LEU A 597 9.93 -2.13 31.81
C LEU A 597 9.73 -2.84 33.14
N VAL A 598 9.05 -2.21 34.10
CA VAL A 598 8.65 -2.78 35.39
C VAL A 598 7.28 -3.44 35.27
N GLU A 599 7.19 -4.72 35.58
CA GLU A 599 5.94 -5.48 35.36
C GLU A 599 4.76 -4.92 36.17
N ARG A 600 4.96 -4.54 37.44
CA ARG A 600 3.89 -4.01 38.32
C ARG A 600 3.29 -2.71 37.75
N GLU A 601 4.13 -1.85 37.15
CA GLU A 601 3.69 -0.59 36.55
C GLU A 601 2.86 -0.82 35.29
N ARG A 602 3.35 -1.69 34.40
CA ARG A 602 2.66 -2.07 33.18
C ARG A 602 1.35 -2.84 33.38
N ARG A 603 1.15 -3.44 34.55
CA ARG A 603 -0.13 -4.06 34.94
C ARG A 603 -1.12 -3.05 35.51
N ALA A 604 -0.64 -1.90 35.96
CA ALA A 604 -1.48 -0.83 36.50
C ALA A 604 -1.96 0.15 35.41
N GLU A 605 -1.21 0.23 34.31
CA GLU A 605 -1.61 0.92 33.07
C GLU A 605 -2.76 0.15 32.37
#